data_7e466774de283c83898b66f867ee88f9
#
_entry.id   7e466774de283c83898b66f867ee88f9
#
_cell.length_a   1.000
_cell.length_b   1.000
_cell.length_c   1.000
_cell.angle_alpha   90.00
_cell.angle_beta   90.00
_cell.angle_gamma   90.00
#
_symmetry.space_group_name_H-M   'P 1'
#
loop_
_entity.id
_entity.type
_entity.pdbx_description
1 polymer ?
#
loop_
_entity_poly.entity_id
_entity_poly.type
_entity_poly.pdbx_seq_one_letter_code
_entity_poly.pdbx_strand_id
1 'polypeptide(L)'
;KDQTVPTYPSYIQLRKYDLLAFSNNLFQYGIKKIRRIGHTMEFEQIKEYVQGDDLRTLNWKATAKKNSLMVNQFQDEKSQSVYMAIDKGRVMQMPFDGLSLLDYAINSTLVLSNVILKKQDKAGLFSFSKKVENRVFAERRGSQMQKILETLYNVKTDFFESDYSRLYVDIKKNINQRSLIILYTNFETMDGLNRQLPYLKGIAKSHLLVVVFFSNTELNSIINKKTDTIQEVYDKVIAEKFMFEKRLI
;
A
#
# COMPACT_ATOMS: atom_id res chain seq x y z
N LYS A 1 -14.23 -26.26 27.29
CA LYS A 1 -14.17 -25.99 25.82
C LYS A 1 -13.72 -24.56 25.68
N ASP A 2 -12.45 -24.37 25.31
CA ASP A 2 -11.86 -23.06 25.03
C ASP A 2 -12.51 -22.52 23.75
N GLN A 3 -13.25 -21.42 23.88
CA GLN A 3 -13.78 -20.68 22.72
C GLN A 3 -12.75 -19.62 22.34
N THR A 4 -12.13 -19.80 21.17
CA THR A 4 -11.30 -18.77 20.56
C THR A 4 -12.20 -17.72 19.93
N VAL A 5 -12.17 -16.50 20.47
CA VAL A 5 -12.88 -15.34 19.89
C VAL A 5 -11.90 -14.61 18.98
N PRO A 6 -12.20 -14.43 17.68
CA PRO A 6 -11.34 -13.66 16.79
C PRO A 6 -11.37 -12.18 17.20
N THR A 7 -10.20 -11.63 17.54
CA THR A 7 -10.03 -10.18 17.79
C THR A 7 -9.51 -9.49 16.54
N TYR A 8 -10.32 -8.61 15.96
CA TYR A 8 -9.94 -7.83 14.79
C TYR A 8 -9.16 -6.56 15.18
N PRO A 9 -8.29 -6.03 14.30
CA PRO A 9 -7.61 -4.76 14.52
C PRO A 9 -8.60 -3.63 14.82
N SER A 10 -8.18 -2.66 15.63
CA SER A 10 -9.04 -1.58 16.11
C SER A 10 -9.59 -0.68 15.00
N TYR A 11 -10.92 -0.66 14.83
CA TYR A 11 -11.61 0.23 13.88
C TYR A 11 -11.80 1.67 14.38
N ILE A 12 -11.41 1.97 15.62
CA ILE A 12 -11.72 3.27 16.24
C ILE A 12 -11.10 4.43 15.47
N GLN A 13 -9.94 4.23 14.89
CA GLN A 13 -9.25 5.25 14.11
C GLN A 13 -9.83 5.43 12.69
N LEU A 14 -10.54 4.43 12.13
CA LEU A 14 -11.12 4.51 10.79
C LEU A 14 -12.07 5.70 10.62
N ARG A 15 -12.93 5.97 11.59
CA ARG A 15 -13.90 7.10 11.52
C ARG A 15 -13.21 8.46 11.48
N LYS A 16 -12.13 8.64 12.23
CA LYS A 16 -11.37 9.90 12.24
C LYS A 16 -10.72 10.19 10.89
N TYR A 17 -10.14 9.17 10.27
CA TYR A 17 -9.47 9.30 8.98
C TYR A 17 -10.44 9.37 7.80
N ASP A 18 -11.62 8.75 7.90
CA ASP A 18 -12.69 8.92 6.92
C ASP A 18 -13.09 10.39 6.75
N LEU A 19 -13.29 11.10 7.85
CA LEU A 19 -13.63 12.53 7.82
C LEU A 19 -12.50 13.37 7.18
N LEU A 20 -11.25 13.07 7.48
CA LEU A 20 -10.08 13.75 6.90
C LEU A 20 -9.94 13.46 5.39
N ALA A 21 -10.21 12.24 4.94
CA ALA A 21 -10.15 11.88 3.52
C ALA A 21 -11.23 12.59 2.69
N PHE A 22 -12.39 12.85 3.28
CA PHE A 22 -13.46 13.63 2.63
C PHE A 22 -13.23 15.16 2.68
N SER A 23 -12.63 15.68 3.75
CA SER A 23 -12.36 17.11 3.88
C SER A 23 -11.31 17.63 2.89
N ASN A 24 -10.33 16.80 2.52
CA ASN A 24 -9.31 17.17 1.52
C ASN A 24 -9.84 17.31 0.09
N ASN A 25 -11.07 16.89 -0.21
CA ASN A 25 -11.68 17.12 -1.52
C ASN A 25 -12.03 18.60 -1.77
N LEU A 26 -12.06 19.45 -0.75
CA LEU A 26 -12.31 20.89 -0.89
C LEU A 26 -11.09 21.66 -1.41
N PHE A 27 -9.88 21.10 -1.36
CA PHE A 27 -8.64 21.76 -1.81
C PHE A 27 -8.22 21.45 -3.24
N GLN A 28 -8.98 20.64 -4.00
CA GLN A 28 -8.67 20.35 -5.41
C GLN A 28 -9.24 21.40 -6.39
N TYR A 29 -9.40 22.63 -5.96
CA TYR A 29 -9.65 23.74 -6.88
C TYR A 29 -8.35 24.10 -7.58
N GLY A 30 -8.22 23.70 -8.87
CA GLY A 30 -7.23 24.29 -9.76
C GLY A 30 -6.27 23.34 -10.46
N ILE A 31 -6.27 22.04 -10.22
CA ILE A 31 -5.44 21.12 -11.00
C ILE A 31 -6.18 20.78 -12.30
N LYS A 32 -5.79 21.43 -13.41
CA LYS A 32 -6.19 21.04 -14.77
C LYS A 32 -5.98 19.52 -14.91
N LYS A 33 -7.07 18.79 -15.24
CA LYS A 33 -7.00 17.39 -15.64
C LYS A 33 -6.02 17.24 -16.79
N ILE A 34 -4.78 16.87 -16.50
CA ILE A 34 -3.85 16.44 -17.52
C ILE A 34 -4.37 15.08 -18.00
N ARG A 35 -4.97 15.05 -19.19
CA ARG A 35 -5.29 13.82 -19.90
C ARG A 35 -3.98 13.06 -20.15
N ARG A 36 -3.60 12.21 -19.24
CA ARG A 36 -2.60 11.18 -19.53
C ARG A 36 -3.31 10.07 -20.28
N ILE A 37 -3.01 9.95 -21.56
CA ILE A 37 -3.43 8.84 -22.41
C ILE A 37 -2.76 7.59 -21.85
N GLY A 38 -3.48 6.88 -20.97
CA GLY A 38 -3.14 5.52 -20.54
C GLY A 38 -4.07 4.58 -21.28
N HIS A 39 -3.51 3.64 -22.01
CA HIS A 39 -4.26 2.71 -22.88
C HIS A 39 -4.99 1.58 -22.13
N THR A 40 -5.45 1.80 -20.93
CA THR A 40 -6.28 0.82 -20.22
C THR A 40 -7.73 1.25 -20.36
N MET A 41 -8.42 0.60 -21.31
CA MET A 41 -9.84 0.85 -21.60
C MET A 41 -10.69 -0.17 -20.86
N GLU A 42 -11.58 0.29 -20.01
CA GLU A 42 -12.62 -0.53 -19.38
C GLU A 42 -13.86 -0.56 -20.30
N PHE A 43 -14.40 -1.75 -20.56
CA PHE A 43 -15.62 -1.88 -21.36
C PHE A 43 -16.78 -1.19 -20.62
N GLU A 44 -17.47 -0.26 -21.30
CA GLU A 44 -18.61 0.47 -20.75
C GLU A 44 -19.93 -0.13 -21.21
N GLN A 45 -20.15 -0.14 -22.52
CA GLN A 45 -21.40 -0.63 -23.13
C GLN A 45 -21.23 -0.99 -24.60
N ILE A 46 -22.23 -1.62 -25.16
CA ILE A 46 -22.36 -1.82 -26.61
C ILE A 46 -23.37 -0.79 -27.12
N LYS A 47 -22.95 0.06 -28.04
CA LYS A 47 -23.83 1.04 -28.73
C LYS A 47 -23.90 0.80 -30.23
N GLU A 48 -24.85 1.42 -30.91
CA GLU A 48 -24.90 1.44 -32.36
C GLU A 48 -23.73 2.28 -32.92
N TYR A 49 -23.17 1.80 -34.04
CA TYR A 49 -22.10 2.50 -34.73
C TYR A 49 -22.57 3.85 -35.26
N VAL A 50 -21.85 4.88 -34.98
CA VAL A 50 -22.04 6.23 -35.55
C VAL A 50 -20.81 6.55 -36.40
N GLN A 51 -21.02 7.25 -37.52
CA GLN A 51 -19.94 7.66 -38.40
C GLN A 51 -18.87 8.47 -37.61
N GLY A 52 -17.64 7.93 -37.51
CA GLY A 52 -16.54 8.48 -36.71
C GLY A 52 -16.12 7.60 -35.54
N ASP A 53 -16.86 6.54 -35.20
CA ASP A 53 -16.43 5.53 -34.23
C ASP A 53 -15.31 4.67 -34.81
N ASP A 54 -14.38 4.19 -33.95
CA ASP A 54 -13.26 3.35 -34.35
C ASP A 54 -13.74 1.95 -34.79
N LEU A 55 -13.53 1.61 -36.05
CA LEU A 55 -13.89 0.33 -36.66
C LEU A 55 -13.26 -0.89 -35.94
N ARG A 56 -12.15 -0.68 -35.21
CA ARG A 56 -11.50 -1.74 -34.43
C ARG A 56 -12.33 -2.19 -33.23
N THR A 57 -13.29 -1.39 -32.82
CA THR A 57 -14.17 -1.69 -31.68
C THR A 57 -15.45 -2.38 -32.09
N LEU A 58 -15.63 -2.76 -33.36
CA LEU A 58 -16.82 -3.46 -33.85
C LEU A 58 -17.04 -4.77 -33.09
N ASN A 59 -18.28 -4.95 -32.61
CA ASN A 59 -18.75 -6.17 -31.97
C ASN A 59 -19.59 -7.02 -32.92
N TRP A 60 -18.93 -7.89 -33.62
CA TRP A 60 -19.59 -8.76 -34.64
C TRP A 60 -20.72 -9.63 -34.06
N LYS A 61 -20.57 -10.08 -32.81
CA LYS A 61 -21.58 -10.89 -32.12
C LYS A 61 -22.87 -10.09 -31.83
N ALA A 62 -22.71 -8.84 -31.38
CA ALA A 62 -23.83 -7.94 -31.13
C ALA A 62 -24.49 -7.49 -32.44
N THR A 63 -23.67 -7.18 -33.45
CA THR A 63 -24.09 -6.82 -34.82
C THR A 63 -24.99 -7.92 -35.44
N ALA A 64 -24.58 -9.19 -35.33
CA ALA A 64 -25.36 -10.31 -35.85
C ALA A 64 -26.71 -10.50 -35.12
N LYS A 65 -26.79 -10.11 -33.84
CA LYS A 65 -28.05 -10.20 -33.07
C LYS A 65 -29.02 -9.06 -33.35
N LYS A 66 -28.51 -7.85 -33.60
CA LYS A 66 -29.35 -6.64 -33.74
C LYS A 66 -29.58 -6.19 -35.18
N ASN A 67 -28.94 -6.84 -36.14
CA ASN A 67 -29.01 -6.47 -37.58
C ASN A 67 -28.59 -5.02 -37.87
N SER A 68 -27.87 -4.39 -36.95
CA SER A 68 -27.26 -3.06 -37.09
C SER A 68 -25.81 -3.12 -36.61
N LEU A 69 -24.94 -2.30 -37.19
CA LEU A 69 -23.51 -2.26 -36.77
C LEU A 69 -23.41 -1.81 -35.31
N MET A 70 -22.80 -2.66 -34.48
CA MET A 70 -22.63 -2.42 -33.05
C MET A 70 -21.15 -2.28 -32.72
N VAL A 71 -20.83 -1.32 -31.86
CA VAL A 71 -19.45 -1.08 -31.38
C VAL A 71 -19.39 -1.20 -29.87
N ASN A 72 -18.26 -1.73 -29.39
CA ASN A 72 -17.93 -1.66 -27.99
C ASN A 72 -17.45 -0.23 -27.65
N GLN A 73 -18.15 0.42 -26.77
CA GLN A 73 -17.70 1.68 -26.18
C GLN A 73 -16.83 1.37 -24.99
N PHE A 74 -15.65 1.97 -24.97
CA PHE A 74 -14.70 1.85 -23.87
C PHE A 74 -14.56 3.21 -23.18
N GLN A 75 -14.48 3.18 -21.87
CA GLN A 75 -14.17 4.35 -21.05
C GLN A 75 -12.74 4.23 -20.52
N ASP A 76 -12.03 5.37 -20.41
CA ASP A 76 -10.74 5.39 -19.75
C ASP A 76 -10.88 4.85 -18.33
N GLU A 77 -10.12 3.83 -17.98
CA GLU A 77 -10.11 3.26 -16.63
C GLU A 77 -9.62 4.33 -15.64
N LYS A 78 -10.54 4.92 -14.90
CA LYS A 78 -10.24 5.96 -13.91
C LYS A 78 -9.68 5.40 -12.61
N SER A 79 -9.88 4.10 -12.35
CA SER A 79 -9.45 3.47 -11.11
C SER A 79 -7.98 3.11 -11.14
N GLN A 80 -7.24 3.58 -10.14
CA GLN A 80 -5.82 3.27 -9.95
C GLN A 80 -5.66 2.04 -9.07
N SER A 81 -4.68 1.20 -9.39
CA SER A 81 -4.33 0.07 -8.55
C SER A 81 -3.33 0.52 -7.47
N VAL A 82 -3.70 0.32 -6.21
CA VAL A 82 -2.87 0.63 -5.05
C VAL A 82 -2.62 -0.64 -4.26
N TYR A 83 -1.36 -0.96 -4.04
CA TYR A 83 -0.95 -2.12 -3.26
C TYR A 83 -0.25 -1.68 -1.98
N MET A 84 -0.69 -2.21 -0.85
CA MET A 84 0.00 -2.09 0.42
C MET A 84 0.89 -3.32 0.60
N ALA A 85 2.20 -3.08 0.70
CA ALA A 85 3.21 -4.09 0.96
C ALA A 85 3.64 -3.99 2.43
N ILE A 86 3.41 -5.02 3.22
CA ILE A 86 3.74 -5.04 4.64
C ILE A 86 4.94 -5.94 4.86
N ASP A 87 6.02 -5.34 5.33
CA ASP A 87 7.15 -6.09 5.86
C ASP A 87 6.75 -6.73 7.19
N LYS A 88 6.92 -8.05 7.33
CA LYS A 88 6.67 -8.78 8.57
C LYS A 88 7.94 -9.41 9.16
N GLY A 89 9.09 -8.93 8.70
CA GLY A 89 10.39 -9.35 9.21
C GLY A 89 10.68 -8.85 10.62
N ARG A 90 11.84 -9.25 11.15
CA ARG A 90 12.27 -8.99 12.52
C ARG A 90 12.21 -7.50 12.89
N VAL A 91 12.55 -6.60 11.98
CA VAL A 91 12.58 -5.15 12.24
C VAL A 91 11.20 -4.57 12.55
N MET A 92 10.12 -5.21 12.12
CA MET A 92 8.75 -4.79 12.36
C MET A 92 8.18 -5.25 13.70
N GLN A 93 8.93 -6.04 14.45
CA GLN A 93 8.57 -6.46 15.81
C GLN A 93 8.88 -5.41 16.89
N MET A 94 9.65 -4.38 16.55
CA MET A 94 10.03 -3.35 17.52
C MET A 94 8.80 -2.77 18.19
N PRO A 95 8.78 -2.72 19.53
CA PRO A 95 7.70 -2.09 20.28
C PRO A 95 7.73 -0.58 20.05
N PHE A 96 6.54 0.00 19.92
CA PHE A 96 6.35 1.43 19.73
C PHE A 96 5.03 1.84 20.36
N ASP A 97 5.08 2.68 21.41
CA ASP A 97 3.90 3.21 22.09
C ASP A 97 2.81 2.15 22.40
N GLY A 98 3.24 1.04 22.99
CA GLY A 98 2.36 -0.08 23.42
C GLY A 98 1.94 -1.06 22.33
N LEU A 99 2.33 -0.84 21.06
CA LEU A 99 2.07 -1.72 19.91
C LEU A 99 3.38 -2.05 19.19
N SER A 100 3.36 -3.02 18.30
CA SER A 100 4.49 -3.26 17.38
C SER A 100 4.39 -2.36 16.13
N LEU A 101 5.52 -2.16 15.44
CA LEU A 101 5.50 -1.46 14.15
C LEU A 101 4.61 -2.18 13.13
N LEU A 102 4.52 -3.52 13.20
CA LEU A 102 3.61 -4.30 12.38
C LEU A 102 2.16 -3.94 12.63
N ASP A 103 1.76 -3.76 13.91
CA ASP A 103 0.38 -3.38 14.24
C ASP A 103 0.02 -2.01 13.67
N TYR A 104 0.97 -1.06 13.70
CA TYR A 104 0.77 0.25 13.05
C TYR A 104 0.66 0.12 11.53
N ALA A 105 1.46 -0.73 10.89
CA ALA A 105 1.38 -0.98 9.46
C ALA A 105 0.02 -1.62 9.08
N ILE A 106 -0.47 -2.58 9.88
CA ILE A 106 -1.78 -3.21 9.70
C ILE A 106 -2.90 -2.19 9.83
N ASN A 107 -2.89 -1.38 10.90
CA ASN A 107 -3.90 -0.35 11.13
C ASN A 107 -3.90 0.70 10.00
N SER A 108 -2.72 1.17 9.58
CA SER A 108 -2.57 2.12 8.47
C SER A 108 -3.08 1.52 7.16
N THR A 109 -2.76 0.25 6.89
CA THR A 109 -3.23 -0.47 5.71
C THR A 109 -4.76 -0.57 5.67
N LEU A 110 -5.41 -0.86 6.80
CA LEU A 110 -6.88 -0.89 6.89
C LEU A 110 -7.50 0.47 6.57
N VAL A 111 -6.96 1.54 7.18
CA VAL A 111 -7.44 2.91 6.95
C VAL A 111 -7.29 3.29 5.48
N LEU A 112 -6.11 3.08 4.90
CA LEU A 112 -5.85 3.42 3.50
C LEU A 112 -6.68 2.59 2.54
N SER A 113 -6.85 1.28 2.79
CA SER A 113 -7.71 0.42 1.97
C SER A 113 -9.14 0.94 1.91
N ASN A 114 -9.69 1.36 3.06
CA ASN A 114 -11.04 1.93 3.12
C ASN A 114 -11.14 3.24 2.31
N VAL A 115 -10.15 4.13 2.44
CA VAL A 115 -10.10 5.40 1.68
C VAL A 115 -9.98 5.14 0.17
N ILE A 116 -9.11 4.21 -0.23
CA ILE A 116 -8.89 3.84 -1.64
C ILE A 116 -10.18 3.30 -2.26
N LEU A 117 -10.83 2.34 -1.60
CA LEU A 117 -12.08 1.75 -2.09
C LEU A 117 -13.22 2.77 -2.15
N LYS A 118 -13.32 3.68 -1.18
CA LYS A 118 -14.30 4.80 -1.21
C LYS A 118 -14.06 5.76 -2.37
N LYS A 119 -12.79 5.97 -2.75
CA LYS A 119 -12.43 6.78 -3.94
C LYS A 119 -12.62 6.04 -5.26
N GLN A 120 -13.19 4.84 -5.24
CA GLN A 120 -13.40 4.00 -6.41
C GLN A 120 -12.10 3.50 -7.05
N ASP A 121 -10.98 3.51 -6.32
CA ASP A 121 -9.72 2.91 -6.73
C ASP A 121 -9.65 1.43 -6.31
N LYS A 122 -8.71 0.69 -6.88
CA LYS A 122 -8.49 -0.73 -6.59
C LYS A 122 -7.49 -0.89 -5.46
N ALA A 123 -7.90 -1.53 -4.36
CA ALA A 123 -7.02 -1.82 -3.22
C ALA A 123 -6.55 -3.26 -3.25
N GLY A 124 -5.24 -3.45 -3.13
CA GLY A 124 -4.58 -4.75 -2.98
C GLY A 124 -3.62 -4.76 -1.80
N LEU A 125 -3.22 -5.94 -1.38
CA LEU A 125 -2.37 -6.15 -0.21
C LEU A 125 -1.46 -7.35 -0.45
N PHE A 126 -0.25 -7.31 0.09
CA PHE A 126 0.58 -8.48 0.33
C PHE A 126 1.55 -8.24 1.49
N SER A 127 1.88 -9.30 2.19
CA SER A 127 2.93 -9.28 3.22
C SER A 127 4.15 -10.07 2.75
N PHE A 128 5.32 -9.72 3.25
CA PHE A 128 6.55 -10.40 2.92
C PHE A 128 7.53 -10.46 4.10
N SER A 129 8.31 -11.52 4.11
CA SER A 129 9.52 -11.72 4.89
C SER A 129 10.52 -12.51 4.03
N LYS A 130 10.81 -13.75 4.33
CA LYS A 130 11.54 -14.65 3.40
C LYS A 130 10.79 -14.95 2.11
N LYS A 131 9.44 -14.86 2.13
CA LYS A 131 8.54 -15.11 1.02
C LYS A 131 7.48 -14.03 0.99
N VAL A 132 6.86 -13.82 -0.18
CA VAL A 132 5.66 -13.01 -0.30
C VAL A 132 4.46 -13.90 0.00
N GLU A 133 3.67 -13.50 0.97
CA GLU A 133 2.53 -14.25 1.49
C GLU A 133 1.29 -13.35 1.60
N ASN A 134 0.17 -13.93 2.02
CA ASN A 134 -1.06 -13.19 2.33
C ASN A 134 -1.44 -12.17 1.24
N ARG A 135 -1.49 -12.62 -0.04
CA ARG A 135 -1.76 -11.73 -1.16
C ARG A 135 -3.25 -11.56 -1.42
N VAL A 136 -3.66 -10.31 -1.58
CA VAL A 136 -4.96 -9.89 -2.11
C VAL A 136 -4.70 -9.02 -3.33
N PHE A 137 -5.17 -9.44 -4.50
CA PHE A 137 -5.04 -8.64 -5.72
C PHE A 137 -5.90 -7.38 -5.65
N ALA A 138 -5.43 -6.30 -6.30
CA ALA A 138 -6.14 -5.04 -6.30
C ALA A 138 -7.43 -5.12 -7.09
N GLU A 139 -8.56 -5.05 -6.40
CA GLU A 139 -9.90 -5.06 -6.94
C GLU A 139 -10.75 -3.95 -6.31
N ARG A 140 -11.87 -3.61 -6.95
CA ARG A 140 -12.83 -2.59 -6.49
C ARG A 140 -14.18 -3.21 -6.05
N ARG A 141 -14.22 -4.51 -5.82
CA ARG A 141 -15.45 -5.21 -5.45
C ARG A 141 -15.89 -4.84 -4.02
N GLY A 142 -17.19 -4.86 -3.75
CA GLY A 142 -17.74 -4.57 -2.43
C GLY A 142 -17.20 -5.49 -1.33
N SER A 143 -16.84 -6.74 -1.63
CA SER A 143 -16.24 -7.70 -0.71
C SER A 143 -14.72 -7.50 -0.49
N GLN A 144 -14.08 -6.55 -1.18
CA GLN A 144 -12.62 -6.39 -1.14
C GLN A 144 -12.12 -6.00 0.25
N MET A 145 -12.83 -5.10 0.92
CA MET A 145 -12.48 -4.69 2.28
C MET A 145 -12.50 -5.86 3.25
N GLN A 146 -13.51 -6.74 3.13
CA GLN A 146 -13.62 -7.94 3.95
C GLN A 146 -12.44 -8.90 3.73
N LYS A 147 -12.04 -9.14 2.47
CA LYS A 147 -10.88 -9.96 2.14
C LYS A 147 -9.58 -9.39 2.72
N ILE A 148 -9.39 -8.08 2.62
CA ILE A 148 -8.22 -7.39 3.18
C ILE A 148 -8.18 -7.59 4.70
N LEU A 149 -9.31 -7.41 5.36
CA LEU A 149 -9.43 -7.54 6.82
C LEU A 149 -9.12 -8.97 7.29
N GLU A 150 -9.71 -9.98 6.65
CA GLU A 150 -9.46 -11.39 6.96
C GLU A 150 -7.99 -11.77 6.74
N THR A 151 -7.38 -11.22 5.68
CA THR A 151 -5.97 -11.44 5.38
C THR A 151 -5.06 -10.81 6.44
N LEU A 152 -5.34 -9.56 6.83
CA LEU A 152 -4.56 -8.84 7.84
C LEU A 152 -4.67 -9.47 9.23
N TYR A 153 -5.82 -10.06 9.56
CA TYR A 153 -6.01 -10.77 10.82
C TYR A 153 -4.99 -11.91 11.01
N ASN A 154 -4.59 -12.56 9.92
CA ASN A 154 -3.66 -13.68 9.94
C ASN A 154 -2.18 -13.26 9.82
N VAL A 155 -1.88 -11.97 9.64
CA VAL A 155 -0.49 -11.49 9.53
C VAL A 155 0.15 -11.44 10.90
N LYS A 156 1.23 -12.19 11.06
CA LYS A 156 2.10 -12.19 12.25
C LYS A 156 3.53 -11.94 11.85
N THR A 157 4.32 -11.35 12.74
CA THR A 157 5.74 -11.17 12.52
C THR A 157 6.47 -12.51 12.47
N ASP A 158 7.42 -12.59 11.55
CA ASP A 158 8.40 -13.65 11.48
C ASP A 158 9.74 -13.13 12.03
N PHE A 159 10.51 -13.96 12.73
CA PHE A 159 11.85 -13.57 13.22
C PHE A 159 12.93 -13.56 12.11
N PHE A 160 12.54 -13.61 10.85
CA PHE A 160 13.46 -13.65 9.72
C PHE A 160 13.75 -12.26 9.17
N GLU A 161 14.89 -12.12 8.51
CA GLU A 161 15.16 -10.95 7.68
C GLU A 161 14.30 -10.97 6.43
N SER A 162 13.88 -9.78 6.01
CA SER A 162 13.03 -9.62 4.84
C SER A 162 13.85 -9.64 3.55
N ASP A 163 13.42 -10.46 2.59
CA ASP A 163 14.07 -10.66 1.30
C ASP A 163 13.45 -9.75 0.24
N TYR A 164 14.08 -8.60 0.01
CA TYR A 164 13.64 -7.61 -0.97
C TYR A 164 13.89 -8.05 -2.41
N SER A 165 14.82 -8.99 -2.64
CA SER A 165 15.04 -9.53 -3.98
C SER A 165 13.82 -10.34 -4.42
N ARG A 166 13.30 -11.18 -3.54
CA ARG A 166 12.06 -11.93 -3.77
C ARG A 166 10.85 -11.02 -3.90
N LEU A 167 10.76 -9.97 -3.07
CA LEU A 167 9.73 -8.96 -3.19
C LEU A 167 9.74 -8.34 -4.59
N TYR A 168 10.91 -7.92 -5.09
CA TYR A 168 11.06 -7.34 -6.43
C TYR A 168 10.62 -8.30 -7.53
N VAL A 169 11.09 -9.55 -7.50
CA VAL A 169 10.73 -10.58 -8.49
C VAL A 169 9.24 -10.84 -8.46
N ASP A 170 8.66 -10.93 -7.27
CA ASP A 170 7.24 -11.20 -7.09
C ASP A 170 6.35 -10.07 -7.63
N ILE A 171 6.68 -8.82 -7.31
CA ILE A 171 5.98 -7.64 -7.84
C ILE A 171 6.06 -7.62 -9.36
N LYS A 172 7.25 -7.82 -9.93
CA LYS A 172 7.47 -7.85 -11.38
C LYS A 172 6.67 -8.94 -12.09
N LYS A 173 6.48 -10.10 -11.44
CA LYS A 173 5.73 -11.23 -12.00
C LYS A 173 4.22 -11.04 -11.93
N ASN A 174 3.71 -10.45 -10.85
CA ASN A 174 2.30 -10.48 -10.52
C ASN A 174 1.57 -9.13 -10.70
N ILE A 175 2.32 -8.02 -10.80
CA ILE A 175 1.76 -6.68 -10.97
C ILE A 175 2.26 -6.12 -12.31
N ASN A 176 1.51 -6.39 -13.38
CA ASN A 176 1.91 -5.97 -14.72
C ASN A 176 1.53 -4.52 -15.04
N GLN A 177 0.49 -4.00 -14.38
CA GLN A 177 0.01 -2.64 -14.57
C GLN A 177 0.75 -1.67 -13.64
N ARG A 178 1.12 -0.48 -14.15
CA ARG A 178 1.72 0.56 -13.31
C ARG A 178 0.79 0.92 -12.16
N SER A 179 1.25 0.72 -10.95
CA SER A 179 0.47 0.82 -9.71
C SER A 179 1.19 1.69 -8.69
N LEU A 180 0.46 2.20 -7.72
CA LEU A 180 1.05 2.76 -6.49
C LEU A 180 1.34 1.60 -5.54
N ILE A 181 2.57 1.51 -5.07
CA ILE A 181 2.99 0.54 -4.05
C ILE A 181 3.41 1.30 -2.80
N ILE A 182 2.72 1.07 -1.70
CA ILE A 182 3.03 1.65 -0.40
C ILE A 182 3.69 0.56 0.44
N LEU A 183 4.98 0.70 0.66
CA LEU A 183 5.80 -0.26 1.39
C LEU A 183 5.99 0.20 2.83
N TYR A 184 5.44 -0.57 3.77
CA TYR A 184 5.65 -0.40 5.20
C TYR A 184 6.83 -1.26 5.63
N THR A 185 7.90 -0.62 6.04
CA THR A 185 9.13 -1.29 6.48
C THR A 185 9.91 -0.40 7.45
N ASN A 186 11.00 -0.92 7.99
CA ASN A 186 11.95 -0.15 8.75
C ASN A 186 13.37 -0.63 8.45
N PHE A 187 14.34 0.29 8.54
CA PHE A 187 15.76 -0.04 8.46
C PHE A 187 16.44 0.41 9.74
N GLU A 188 17.24 -0.46 10.33
CA GLU A 188 17.98 -0.18 11.55
C GLU A 188 19.24 0.62 11.24
N THR A 189 19.90 0.32 10.11
CA THR A 189 21.18 0.90 9.71
C THR A 189 21.18 1.36 8.26
N MET A 190 22.04 2.32 7.93
CA MET A 190 22.26 2.80 6.58
C MET A 190 22.76 1.69 5.64
N ASP A 191 23.61 0.79 6.13
CA ASP A 191 24.11 -0.35 5.36
C ASP A 191 22.98 -1.33 5.01
N GLY A 192 22.03 -1.52 5.93
CA GLY A 192 20.82 -2.29 5.71
C GLY A 192 20.00 -1.71 4.55
N LEU A 193 19.78 -0.39 4.54
CA LEU A 193 19.10 0.30 3.45
C LEU A 193 19.87 0.18 2.13
N ASN A 194 21.17 0.45 2.15
CA ASN A 194 22.00 0.43 0.93
C ASN A 194 21.98 -0.92 0.24
N ARG A 195 21.95 -2.02 0.99
CA ARG A 195 21.82 -3.38 0.43
C ARG A 195 20.48 -3.59 -0.29
N GLN A 196 19.40 -2.97 0.17
CA GLN A 196 18.07 -3.15 -0.39
C GLN A 196 17.71 -2.11 -1.46
N LEU A 197 18.43 -1.01 -1.51
CA LEU A 197 18.20 0.12 -2.42
C LEU A 197 18.12 -0.28 -3.91
N PRO A 198 18.96 -1.21 -4.44
CA PRO A 198 18.84 -1.65 -5.83
C PRO A 198 17.48 -2.25 -6.17
N TYR A 199 16.90 -3.04 -5.27
CA TYR A 199 15.59 -3.66 -5.46
C TYR A 199 14.46 -2.63 -5.38
N LEU A 200 14.54 -1.69 -4.43
CA LEU A 200 13.59 -0.60 -4.32
C LEU A 200 13.62 0.29 -5.57
N LYS A 201 14.80 0.65 -6.06
CA LYS A 201 14.96 1.37 -7.33
C LYS A 201 14.41 0.57 -8.52
N GLY A 202 14.57 -0.77 -8.50
CA GLY A 202 14.00 -1.66 -9.51
C GLY A 202 12.48 -1.61 -9.54
N ILE A 203 11.82 -1.62 -8.39
CA ILE A 203 10.36 -1.47 -8.26
C ILE A 203 9.93 -0.08 -8.73
N ALA A 204 10.64 0.97 -8.32
CA ALA A 204 10.32 2.36 -8.65
C ALA A 204 10.40 2.68 -10.16
N LYS A 205 11.13 1.89 -10.95
CA LYS A 205 11.16 2.03 -12.42
C LYS A 205 9.82 1.68 -13.08
N SER A 206 9.09 0.70 -12.53
CA SER A 206 7.84 0.17 -13.10
C SER A 206 6.59 0.72 -12.42
N HIS A 207 6.69 1.06 -11.15
CA HIS A 207 5.58 1.46 -10.28
C HIS A 207 5.91 2.78 -9.57
N LEU A 208 4.90 3.43 -9.01
CA LEU A 208 5.13 4.52 -8.06
C LEU A 208 5.33 3.90 -6.67
N LEU A 209 6.55 3.98 -6.15
CA LEU A 209 6.90 3.42 -4.84
C LEU A 209 6.90 4.53 -3.77
N VAL A 210 6.14 4.31 -2.71
CA VAL A 210 6.17 5.10 -1.48
C VAL A 210 6.66 4.18 -0.37
N VAL A 211 7.73 4.57 0.32
CA VAL A 211 8.27 3.81 1.44
C VAL A 211 7.92 4.54 2.74
N VAL A 212 7.29 3.85 3.66
CA VAL A 212 6.86 4.37 4.96
C VAL A 212 7.78 3.81 6.03
N PHE A 213 8.55 4.71 6.64
CA PHE A 213 9.42 4.41 7.78
C PHE A 213 8.77 4.88 9.08
N PHE A 214 9.05 4.17 10.14
CA PHE A 214 8.58 4.52 11.48
C PHE A 214 9.67 5.30 12.22
N SER A 215 9.32 6.49 12.71
CA SER A 215 10.19 7.29 13.56
C SER A 215 10.07 6.79 14.99
N ASN A 216 11.20 6.48 15.63
CA ASN A 216 11.20 6.04 17.03
C ASN A 216 11.11 7.27 17.97
N THR A 217 9.93 7.47 18.55
CA THR A 217 9.68 8.59 19.48
C THR A 217 10.28 8.33 20.86
N GLU A 218 10.52 7.08 21.26
CA GLU A 218 11.14 6.73 22.54
C GLU A 218 12.60 7.20 22.61
N LEU A 219 13.34 7.09 21.50
CA LEU A 219 14.70 7.65 21.42
C LEU A 219 14.72 9.16 21.67
N ASN A 220 13.72 9.89 21.16
CA ASN A 220 13.58 11.32 21.43
C ASN A 220 13.35 11.60 22.91
N SER A 221 12.57 10.78 23.59
CA SER A 221 12.31 10.94 25.03
C SER A 221 13.58 10.70 25.86
N ILE A 222 14.40 9.71 25.50
CA ILE A 222 15.68 9.42 26.17
C ILE A 222 16.67 10.57 25.97
N ILE A 223 16.78 11.12 24.75
CA ILE A 223 17.68 12.22 24.45
C ILE A 223 17.30 13.49 25.21
N ASN A 224 16.02 13.78 25.36
CA ASN A 224 15.54 15.00 26.03
C ASN A 224 15.44 14.86 27.55
N LYS A 225 15.61 13.64 28.11
CA LYS A 225 15.61 13.43 29.56
C LYS A 225 16.86 14.04 30.21
N LYS A 226 16.71 14.71 31.36
CA LYS A 226 17.87 15.11 32.18
C LYS A 226 18.53 13.85 32.73
N THR A 227 19.85 13.81 32.64
CA THR A 227 20.67 12.65 33.04
C THR A 227 21.35 12.97 34.37
N ASP A 228 21.08 12.14 35.39
CA ASP A 228 21.65 12.27 36.73
C ASP A 228 22.69 11.18 37.02
N THR A 229 22.74 10.11 36.20
CA THR A 229 23.66 8.98 36.36
C THR A 229 24.54 8.77 35.13
N ILE A 230 25.74 8.19 35.35
CA ILE A 230 26.68 7.86 34.26
C ILE A 230 26.03 6.89 33.25
N GLN A 231 25.24 5.95 33.73
CA GLN A 231 24.54 5.00 32.86
C GLN A 231 23.57 5.72 31.90
N GLU A 232 22.79 6.68 32.41
CA GLU A 232 21.87 7.47 31.57
C GLU A 232 22.61 8.33 30.54
N VAL A 233 23.83 8.76 30.82
CA VAL A 233 24.69 9.49 29.86
C VAL A 233 25.09 8.53 28.71
N TYR A 234 25.49 7.29 29.02
CA TYR A 234 25.80 6.28 28.00
C TYR A 234 24.58 5.97 27.12
N ASP A 235 23.41 5.74 27.73
CA ASP A 235 22.18 5.46 27.02
C ASP A 235 21.80 6.62 26.08
N LYS A 236 22.03 7.87 26.53
CA LYS A 236 21.78 9.05 25.71
C LYS A 236 22.72 9.16 24.51
N VAL A 237 24.03 8.92 24.70
CA VAL A 237 25.00 8.90 23.60
C VAL A 237 24.68 7.84 22.56
N ILE A 238 24.27 6.65 23.02
CA ILE A 238 23.84 5.55 22.14
C ILE A 238 22.57 5.96 21.37
N ALA A 239 21.58 6.55 22.06
CA ALA A 239 20.34 7.01 21.44
C ALA A 239 20.58 8.12 20.40
N GLU A 240 21.50 9.07 20.67
CA GLU A 240 21.90 10.12 19.72
C GLU A 240 22.55 9.52 18.46
N LYS A 241 23.42 8.53 18.61
CA LYS A 241 24.03 7.82 17.48
C LYS A 241 22.97 7.14 16.61
N PHE A 242 22.04 6.39 17.20
CA PHE A 242 20.94 5.76 16.46
C PHE A 242 20.05 6.78 15.78
N MET A 243 19.74 7.91 16.42
CA MET A 243 18.97 9.00 15.80
C MET A 243 19.70 9.62 14.62
N PHE A 244 21.02 9.83 14.73
CA PHE A 244 21.83 10.36 13.64
C PHE A 244 21.82 9.43 12.43
N GLU A 245 22.04 8.12 12.63
CA GLU A 245 21.96 7.14 11.56
C GLU A 245 20.56 7.13 10.89
N LYS A 246 19.48 7.20 11.68
CA LYS A 246 18.11 7.27 11.14
C LYS A 246 17.78 8.55 10.39
N ARG A 247 18.44 9.67 10.69
CA ARG A 247 18.27 10.92 9.92
C ARG A 247 18.94 10.86 8.53
N LEU A 248 19.93 9.99 8.38
CA LEU A 248 20.61 9.77 7.11
C LEU A 248 19.84 8.81 6.18
N ILE A 249 18.95 7.99 6.75
CA ILE A 249 18.03 7.10 6.01
C ILE A 249 16.83 7.88 5.48
#